data_54fe25e0c154a7a0c1fe2ccd395dbf08
#
_entry.id   54fe25e0c154a7a0c1fe2ccd395dbf08
#
_cell.length_a   1.000
_cell.length_b   1.000
_cell.length_c   1.000
_cell.angle_alpha   90.00
_cell.angle_beta   90.00
_cell.angle_gamma   90.00
#
_symmetry.space_group_name_H-M   'P 1'
#
loop_
_entity.id
_entity.type
_entity.pdbx_description
1 polymer ?
#
loop_
_entity_poly.entity_id
_entity_poly.type
_entity_poly.pdbx_seq_one_letter_code
_entity_poly.pdbx_strand_id
1 'polypeptide(L)'
;MSQSPGSEDLQLADYTGVLRRRWWLIIAVAVVGLVGSIGYYKSAHKVYTATASVYVTATSVTANQVSGGRTSGTVNLDTEAQVVQSTTVAQAAAKLMHSTENVQPLIRAVSVSVPANSQVLAISCDAPTRAGSALCAQSFAQAYLNFSSSSTTASLNSEISALQSRVSTLQTNSAKLTSEIAVLPTNSTQRATAQEQLDTDHNTLTSLNNQAAALIADLANPSGGSIISNATPPLKATSPKAALIVGSGLLAGLLLGLIAGFVVDRRDRRIRGPREIIQLDMPVLMSLPLKKFKPTLTVSAPRSPASRAFAELAHVLNGSLGEEHQVILVTGATGGRGASYVAANLAVALARNQPDVMLVCADLEGSVIAGMVGLPQGPGLTEALAGQLTPDEVCRQPAGIPPLRVITPGTEASTADDFRQDAIDMLIGDLRDHARYIVVEAPSVVSGPDVYTLAHAADATVLVIEAPRTRSDDVTAAVQQLGRIGTVVLGTVLLPSPGPAAKGDPVPALAGTQAERRALAQARHAAAPVAAIGGEASDDWAAGDKPASSLLKG
;
A
#
# COMPACT_ATOMS: atom_id res chain seq x y z
N MET A 1 -46.71 -6.46 4.49
CA MET A 1 -45.67 -7.05 3.62
C MET A 1 -44.38 -6.41 4.00
N SER A 2 -43.62 -7.08 4.87
CA SER A 2 -42.32 -6.67 5.37
C SER A 2 -41.29 -6.93 4.30
N GLN A 3 -40.70 -5.86 3.75
CA GLN A 3 -39.51 -5.95 2.93
C GLN A 3 -38.32 -6.18 3.86
N SER A 4 -37.69 -7.32 3.73
CA SER A 4 -36.40 -7.63 4.32
C SER A 4 -35.38 -6.57 3.88
N PRO A 5 -34.48 -6.10 4.78
CA PRO A 5 -33.39 -5.23 4.38
C PRO A 5 -32.49 -6.01 3.41
N GLY A 6 -32.45 -5.51 2.18
CA GLY A 6 -31.65 -6.09 1.11
C GLY A 6 -30.19 -6.18 1.53
N SER A 7 -29.60 -7.33 1.21
CA SER A 7 -28.17 -7.58 1.18
C SER A 7 -27.40 -6.34 0.71
N GLU A 8 -26.47 -5.88 1.52
CA GLU A 8 -25.51 -4.85 1.15
C GLU A 8 -24.77 -5.28 -0.12
N ASP A 9 -25.25 -4.81 -1.24
CA ASP A 9 -24.45 -4.74 -2.44
C ASP A 9 -23.28 -3.80 -2.12
N LEU A 10 -22.19 -4.38 -1.63
CA LEU A 10 -20.90 -3.75 -1.51
C LEU A 10 -20.54 -3.23 -2.90
N GLN A 11 -20.95 -2.00 -3.19
CA GLN A 11 -20.79 -1.42 -4.51
C GLN A 11 -19.29 -1.29 -4.77
N LEU A 12 -18.81 -1.87 -5.85
CA LEU A 12 -17.44 -1.74 -6.37
C LEU A 12 -16.94 -0.27 -6.33
N ALA A 13 -17.85 0.68 -6.35
CA ALA A 13 -17.61 2.11 -6.20
C ALA A 13 -16.96 2.49 -4.85
N ASP A 14 -17.25 1.79 -3.77
CA ASP A 14 -16.68 2.09 -2.45
C ASP A 14 -15.22 1.65 -2.38
N TYR A 15 -14.89 0.50 -2.97
CA TYR A 15 -13.50 0.00 -3.05
C TYR A 15 -12.62 0.90 -3.92
N THR A 16 -13.14 1.39 -5.05
CA THR A 16 -12.41 2.31 -5.92
C THR A 16 -12.20 3.68 -5.24
N GLY A 17 -13.14 4.09 -4.37
CA GLY A 17 -13.03 5.28 -3.55
C GLY A 17 -11.86 5.22 -2.57
N VAL A 18 -11.69 4.10 -1.86
CA VAL A 18 -10.58 3.86 -0.94
C VAL A 18 -9.24 3.86 -1.70
N LEU A 19 -9.18 3.13 -2.81
CA LEU A 19 -7.98 3.03 -3.63
C LEU A 19 -7.51 4.41 -4.12
N ARG A 20 -8.44 5.26 -4.61
CA ARG A 20 -8.13 6.61 -5.09
C ARG A 20 -7.70 7.58 -3.99
N ARG A 21 -8.16 7.37 -2.75
CA ARG A 21 -7.84 8.25 -1.61
C ARG A 21 -6.50 7.90 -0.96
N ARG A 22 -6.15 6.61 -0.89
CA ARG A 22 -4.97 6.09 -0.17
C ARG A 22 -3.90 5.52 -1.10
N TRP A 23 -3.99 5.78 -2.42
CA TRP A 23 -3.06 5.25 -3.42
C TRP A 23 -1.59 5.51 -3.10
N TRP A 24 -1.29 6.72 -2.57
CA TRP A 24 0.06 7.09 -2.18
C TRP A 24 0.61 6.22 -1.04
N LEU A 25 -0.25 5.82 -0.07
CA LEU A 25 0.11 4.92 1.02
C LEU A 25 0.39 3.51 0.48
N ILE A 26 -0.43 3.02 -0.43
CA ILE A 26 -0.26 1.73 -1.08
C ILE A 26 1.07 1.70 -1.85
N ILE A 27 1.35 2.76 -2.61
CA ILE A 27 2.61 2.89 -3.34
C ILE A 27 3.80 2.99 -2.37
N ALA A 28 3.69 3.78 -1.30
CA ALA A 28 4.76 3.92 -0.32
C ALA A 28 5.14 2.55 0.30
N VAL A 29 4.15 1.75 0.71
CA VAL A 29 4.39 0.40 1.26
C VAL A 29 4.95 -0.55 0.20
N ALA A 30 4.45 -0.48 -1.04
CA ALA A 30 4.97 -1.28 -2.17
C ALA A 30 6.44 -0.94 -2.46
N VAL A 31 6.82 0.35 -2.43
CA VAL A 31 8.20 0.81 -2.60
C VAL A 31 9.08 0.31 -1.45
N VAL A 32 8.61 0.35 -0.21
CA VAL A 32 9.35 -0.19 0.93
C VAL A 32 9.58 -1.70 0.76
N GLY A 33 8.56 -2.46 0.32
CA GLY A 33 8.69 -3.89 0.01
C GLY A 33 9.70 -4.15 -1.11
N LEU A 34 9.68 -3.34 -2.16
CA LEU A 34 10.62 -3.42 -3.28
C LEU A 34 12.07 -3.11 -2.82
N VAL A 35 12.27 -2.03 -2.10
CA VAL A 35 13.60 -1.64 -1.59
C VAL A 35 14.13 -2.70 -0.62
N GLY A 36 13.29 -3.20 0.28
CA GLY A 36 13.64 -4.28 1.20
C GLY A 36 14.06 -5.56 0.48
N SER A 37 13.32 -5.97 -0.57
CA SER A 37 13.65 -7.15 -1.37
C SER A 37 14.94 -6.99 -2.18
N ILE A 38 15.21 -5.80 -2.71
CA ILE A 38 16.48 -5.49 -3.40
C ILE A 38 17.65 -5.51 -2.40
N GLY A 39 17.45 -4.93 -1.20
CA GLY A 39 18.42 -4.98 -0.10
C GLY A 39 18.76 -6.41 0.30
N TYR A 40 17.74 -7.23 0.50
CA TYR A 40 17.92 -8.66 0.79
C TYR A 40 18.64 -9.39 -0.34
N TYR A 41 18.26 -9.18 -1.61
CA TYR A 41 18.94 -9.78 -2.76
C TYR A 41 20.42 -9.40 -2.84
N LYS A 42 20.77 -8.16 -2.52
CA LYS A 42 22.18 -7.71 -2.51
C LYS A 42 23.00 -8.32 -1.38
N SER A 43 22.39 -8.52 -0.20
CA SER A 43 23.05 -9.11 0.98
C SER A 43 23.06 -10.62 0.97
N ALA A 44 22.18 -11.28 0.21
CA ALA A 44 22.08 -12.74 0.14
C ALA A 44 23.34 -13.37 -0.46
N HIS A 45 23.78 -14.50 0.11
CA HIS A 45 24.91 -15.27 -0.38
C HIS A 45 24.62 -15.79 -1.78
N LYS A 46 25.47 -15.43 -2.74
CA LYS A 46 25.32 -15.86 -4.13
C LYS A 46 25.97 -17.22 -4.33
N VAL A 47 25.23 -18.13 -4.95
CA VAL A 47 25.71 -19.45 -5.36
C VAL A 47 25.81 -19.48 -6.87
N TYR A 48 26.93 -19.95 -7.34
CA TYR A 48 27.26 -20.11 -8.76
C TYR A 48 27.36 -21.60 -9.07
N THR A 49 26.69 -22.06 -10.11
CA THR A 49 26.71 -23.46 -10.57
C THR A 49 27.41 -23.53 -11.91
N ALA A 50 28.46 -24.32 -12.00
CA ALA A 50 29.12 -24.65 -13.27
C ALA A 50 28.93 -26.14 -13.56
N THR A 51 28.87 -26.50 -14.85
CA THR A 51 28.66 -27.91 -15.29
C THR A 51 29.76 -28.32 -16.23
N ALA A 52 30.33 -29.49 -15.96
CA ALA A 52 31.20 -30.23 -16.88
C ALA A 52 30.45 -31.44 -17.45
N SER A 53 30.62 -31.72 -18.75
CA SER A 53 29.98 -32.89 -19.38
C SER A 53 31.00 -33.95 -19.74
N VAL A 54 30.79 -35.17 -19.26
CA VAL A 54 31.66 -36.32 -19.45
C VAL A 54 30.90 -37.37 -20.26
N TYR A 55 31.48 -37.77 -21.37
CA TYR A 55 31.02 -38.93 -22.16
C TYR A 55 31.56 -40.20 -21.55
N VAL A 56 30.71 -41.17 -21.25
CA VAL A 56 31.09 -42.46 -20.65
C VAL A 56 31.05 -43.52 -21.72
N THR A 57 32.15 -44.23 -21.88
CA THR A 57 32.28 -45.35 -22.85
C THR A 57 32.20 -46.67 -22.09
N ALA A 58 31.44 -47.64 -22.61
CA ALA A 58 31.46 -48.99 -22.08
C ALA A 58 32.76 -49.67 -22.40
N THR A 59 33.44 -50.19 -21.41
CA THR A 59 34.56 -51.13 -21.59
C THR A 59 34.04 -52.53 -21.81
N SER A 60 34.77 -53.36 -22.57
CA SER A 60 34.41 -54.75 -22.90
C SER A 60 34.08 -55.62 -21.69
N VAL A 61 34.66 -55.33 -20.54
CA VAL A 61 34.39 -56.03 -19.26
C VAL A 61 32.99 -55.69 -18.70
N THR A 62 32.53 -54.47 -18.85
CA THR A 62 31.19 -54.04 -18.39
C THR A 62 30.08 -54.40 -19.37
N ALA A 63 30.39 -54.55 -20.66
CA ALA A 63 29.43 -54.88 -21.71
C ALA A 63 28.75 -56.26 -21.51
N ASN A 64 29.42 -57.20 -20.88
CA ASN A 64 28.90 -58.55 -20.65
C ASN A 64 28.06 -58.74 -19.36
N GLN A 65 27.98 -57.71 -18.49
CA GLN A 65 27.36 -57.87 -17.17
C GLN A 65 26.05 -57.07 -16.94
N VAL A 66 25.65 -56.15 -17.81
CA VAL A 66 24.50 -55.27 -17.53
C VAL A 66 23.45 -55.29 -18.64
N SER A 67 22.37 -56.03 -18.40
CA SER A 67 21.13 -55.86 -19.13
C SER A 67 20.11 -55.19 -18.22
N GLY A 68 19.87 -53.87 -18.44
CA GLY A 68 18.81 -53.13 -17.74
C GLY A 68 19.26 -51.82 -17.13
N GLY A 69 19.01 -50.75 -17.81
CA GLY A 69 19.18 -49.37 -17.34
C GLY A 69 18.38 -48.41 -18.20
N ARG A 70 18.34 -47.12 -17.80
CA ARG A 70 17.61 -46.01 -18.50
C ARG A 70 18.03 -45.80 -19.96
N THR A 71 19.15 -46.36 -20.36
CA THR A 71 19.68 -46.32 -21.72
C THR A 71 19.88 -47.73 -22.22
N SER A 72 19.42 -48.03 -23.41
CA SER A 72 19.64 -49.31 -24.12
C SER A 72 21.11 -49.46 -24.52
N GLY A 73 22.02 -49.38 -23.58
CA GLY A 73 23.45 -49.43 -23.75
C GLY A 73 24.09 -50.15 -22.57
N THR A 74 25.27 -50.61 -22.77
CA THR A 74 26.06 -51.47 -21.92
C THR A 74 26.56 -50.83 -20.59
N VAL A 75 26.26 -49.54 -20.32
CA VAL A 75 26.65 -48.82 -19.10
C VAL A 75 25.43 -48.32 -18.35
N ASN A 76 25.33 -48.63 -17.05
CA ASN A 76 24.32 -48.03 -16.18
C ASN A 76 24.79 -46.68 -15.68
N LEU A 77 24.34 -45.60 -16.37
CA LEU A 77 24.74 -44.23 -16.05
C LEU A 77 24.22 -43.75 -14.69
N ASP A 78 23.16 -44.34 -14.15
CA ASP A 78 22.68 -43.98 -12.79
C ASP A 78 23.68 -44.50 -11.74
N THR A 79 24.32 -45.66 -11.99
CA THR A 79 25.41 -46.18 -11.15
C THR A 79 26.65 -45.29 -11.26
N GLU A 80 27.03 -44.92 -12.47
CA GLU A 80 28.19 -44.04 -12.71
C GLU A 80 27.98 -42.64 -12.05
N ALA A 81 26.76 -42.12 -12.07
CA ALA A 81 26.45 -40.88 -11.37
C ALA A 81 26.68 -40.99 -9.84
N GLN A 82 26.37 -42.14 -9.23
CA GLN A 82 26.66 -42.40 -7.83
C GLN A 82 28.17 -42.53 -7.55
N VAL A 83 28.90 -43.09 -8.49
CA VAL A 83 30.37 -43.19 -8.39
C VAL A 83 31.01 -41.81 -8.36
N VAL A 84 30.53 -40.87 -9.20
CA VAL A 84 31.01 -39.47 -9.17
C VAL A 84 30.82 -38.83 -7.78
N GLN A 85 29.71 -39.15 -7.10
CA GLN A 85 29.41 -38.65 -5.76
C GLN A 85 30.06 -39.47 -4.62
N SER A 86 30.86 -40.49 -4.95
CA SER A 86 31.53 -41.30 -3.95
C SER A 86 32.61 -40.52 -3.18
N THR A 87 32.87 -40.92 -1.96
CA THR A 87 33.94 -40.35 -1.13
C THR A 87 35.32 -40.45 -1.77
N THR A 88 35.57 -41.51 -2.53
CA THR A 88 36.84 -41.74 -3.23
C THR A 88 37.07 -40.70 -4.32
N VAL A 89 36.08 -40.48 -5.18
CA VAL A 89 36.15 -39.46 -6.24
C VAL A 89 36.21 -38.05 -5.65
N ALA A 90 35.43 -37.79 -4.61
CA ALA A 90 35.44 -36.50 -3.93
C ALA A 90 36.79 -36.18 -3.26
N GLN A 91 37.47 -37.18 -2.67
CA GLN A 91 38.83 -37.00 -2.15
C GLN A 91 39.84 -36.72 -3.26
N ALA A 92 39.72 -37.41 -4.39
CA ALA A 92 40.58 -37.15 -5.56
C ALA A 92 40.32 -35.74 -6.13
N ALA A 93 39.06 -35.35 -6.25
CA ALA A 93 38.68 -33.98 -6.69
C ALA A 93 39.20 -32.90 -5.73
N ALA A 94 39.09 -33.10 -4.40
CA ALA A 94 39.64 -32.21 -3.40
C ALA A 94 41.15 -31.99 -3.54
N LYS A 95 41.89 -33.07 -3.82
CA LYS A 95 43.34 -33.01 -4.11
C LYS A 95 43.63 -32.17 -5.36
N LEU A 96 42.87 -32.38 -6.44
CA LEU A 96 43.02 -31.60 -7.68
C LEU A 96 42.71 -30.11 -7.50
N MET A 97 41.79 -29.77 -6.58
CA MET A 97 41.46 -28.39 -6.22
C MET A 97 42.44 -27.79 -5.22
N HIS A 98 43.40 -28.55 -4.71
CA HIS A 98 44.27 -28.16 -3.58
C HIS A 98 43.44 -27.70 -2.36
N SER A 99 42.27 -28.29 -2.16
CA SER A 99 41.38 -27.93 -1.04
C SER A 99 41.76 -28.73 0.21
N THR A 100 41.87 -28.04 1.33
CA THR A 100 42.02 -28.63 2.66
C THR A 100 40.70 -28.85 3.37
N GLU A 101 39.59 -28.54 2.70
CA GLU A 101 38.26 -28.66 3.26
C GLU A 101 37.83 -30.14 3.41
N ASN A 102 36.90 -30.33 4.35
CA ASN A 102 36.29 -31.64 4.56
C ASN A 102 35.51 -32.07 3.28
N VAL A 103 35.59 -33.36 2.95
CA VAL A 103 35.01 -33.90 1.70
C VAL A 103 33.48 -33.86 1.69
N GLN A 104 32.83 -33.91 2.85
CA GLN A 104 31.37 -33.94 2.96
C GLN A 104 30.65 -32.68 2.40
N PRO A 105 31.11 -31.46 2.63
CA PRO A 105 30.55 -30.25 1.97
C PRO A 105 30.70 -30.33 0.44
N LEU A 106 31.81 -30.82 -0.07
CA LEU A 106 32.05 -30.95 -1.51
C LEU A 106 31.09 -31.92 -2.18
N ILE A 107 30.82 -33.08 -1.53
CA ILE A 107 29.84 -34.06 -2.03
C ILE A 107 28.42 -33.41 -2.11
N ARG A 108 28.04 -32.62 -1.12
CA ARG A 108 26.74 -31.92 -1.13
C ARG A 108 26.64 -30.81 -2.17
N ALA A 109 27.77 -30.22 -2.51
CA ALA A 109 27.83 -29.16 -3.52
C ALA A 109 27.80 -29.73 -4.96
N VAL A 110 28.04 -31.04 -5.13
CA VAL A 110 28.04 -31.68 -6.44
C VAL A 110 26.73 -32.38 -6.71
N SER A 111 26.16 -32.12 -7.87
CA SER A 111 25.00 -32.82 -8.42
C SER A 111 25.34 -33.39 -9.78
N VAL A 112 24.92 -34.63 -10.02
CA VAL A 112 25.13 -35.31 -11.29
C VAL A 112 23.79 -35.60 -11.91
N SER A 113 23.63 -35.24 -13.18
CA SER A 113 22.44 -35.53 -13.96
C SER A 113 22.78 -36.26 -15.24
N VAL A 114 21.94 -37.20 -15.63
CA VAL A 114 22.02 -37.93 -16.88
C VAL A 114 20.94 -37.45 -17.81
N PRO A 115 21.28 -36.76 -18.91
CA PRO A 115 20.28 -36.36 -19.90
C PRO A 115 19.63 -37.61 -20.53
N ALA A 116 18.33 -37.54 -20.78
CA ALA A 116 17.59 -38.68 -21.37
C ALA A 116 18.20 -39.10 -22.70
N ASN A 117 18.31 -40.41 -22.93
CA ASN A 117 18.84 -41.04 -24.14
C ASN A 117 20.27 -40.59 -24.53
N SER A 118 21.10 -40.29 -23.54
CA SER A 118 22.49 -39.92 -23.76
C SER A 118 23.44 -40.75 -22.91
N GLN A 119 24.71 -40.90 -23.36
CA GLN A 119 25.79 -41.49 -22.61
C GLN A 119 26.67 -40.43 -21.92
N VAL A 120 26.04 -39.31 -21.50
CA VAL A 120 26.71 -38.18 -20.94
C VAL A 120 26.32 -37.98 -19.47
N LEU A 121 27.33 -37.82 -18.62
CA LEU A 121 27.16 -37.35 -17.26
C LEU A 121 27.37 -35.83 -17.21
N ALA A 122 26.37 -35.11 -16.79
CA ALA A 122 26.49 -33.66 -16.52
C ALA A 122 26.79 -33.48 -15.02
N ILE A 123 28.03 -33.13 -14.72
CA ILE A 123 28.54 -32.93 -13.35
C ILE A 123 28.49 -31.45 -13.05
N SER A 124 27.57 -31.05 -12.19
CA SER A 124 27.38 -29.67 -11.76
C SER A 124 27.90 -29.46 -10.35
N CYS A 125 28.58 -28.34 -10.11
CA CYS A 125 29.09 -28.00 -8.79
C CYS A 125 28.69 -26.58 -8.38
N ASP A 126 28.20 -26.45 -7.16
CA ASP A 126 27.80 -25.19 -6.54
C ASP A 126 28.96 -24.64 -5.70
N ALA A 127 29.27 -23.36 -5.90
CA ALA A 127 30.29 -22.66 -5.12
C ALA A 127 29.97 -21.17 -4.91
N PRO A 128 30.54 -20.51 -3.91
CA PRO A 128 30.34 -19.09 -3.66
C PRO A 128 30.98 -18.16 -4.71
N THR A 129 31.91 -18.71 -5.50
CA THR A 129 32.59 -17.95 -6.56
C THR A 129 32.43 -18.61 -7.93
N ARG A 130 32.45 -17.80 -8.99
CA ARG A 130 32.35 -18.28 -10.38
C ARG A 130 33.47 -19.22 -10.75
N ALA A 131 34.71 -18.86 -10.40
CA ALA A 131 35.88 -19.67 -10.67
C ALA A 131 35.87 -20.96 -9.82
N GLY A 132 35.42 -20.87 -8.56
CA GLY A 132 35.33 -22.02 -7.67
C GLY A 132 34.36 -23.09 -8.17
N SER A 133 33.18 -22.67 -8.70
CA SER A 133 32.20 -23.64 -9.26
C SER A 133 32.74 -24.34 -10.50
N ALA A 134 33.42 -23.60 -11.40
CA ALA A 134 34.02 -24.20 -12.58
C ALA A 134 35.19 -25.15 -12.22
N LEU A 135 36.08 -24.74 -11.31
CA LEU A 135 37.17 -25.55 -10.84
C LEU A 135 36.66 -26.82 -10.17
N CYS A 136 35.62 -26.73 -9.32
CA CYS A 136 35.00 -27.85 -8.65
C CYS A 136 34.43 -28.87 -9.67
N ALA A 137 33.55 -28.42 -10.58
CA ALA A 137 32.95 -29.31 -11.58
C ALA A 137 34.01 -29.99 -12.47
N GLN A 138 35.03 -29.21 -12.90
CA GLN A 138 36.13 -29.72 -13.71
C GLN A 138 36.96 -30.76 -12.93
N SER A 139 37.27 -30.52 -11.66
CA SER A 139 38.04 -31.43 -10.81
C SER A 139 37.31 -32.73 -10.53
N PHE A 140 35.98 -32.66 -10.32
CA PHE A 140 35.17 -33.87 -10.18
C PHE A 140 35.11 -34.68 -11.49
N ALA A 141 34.96 -34.04 -12.62
CA ALA A 141 34.99 -34.70 -13.93
C ALA A 141 36.32 -35.40 -14.17
N GLN A 142 37.45 -34.72 -13.89
CA GLN A 142 38.77 -35.31 -14.04
C GLN A 142 39.03 -36.42 -13.03
N ALA A 143 38.62 -36.24 -11.76
CA ALA A 143 38.78 -37.27 -10.72
C ALA A 143 37.98 -38.53 -11.04
N TYR A 144 36.75 -38.37 -11.57
CA TYR A 144 35.94 -39.50 -12.02
C TYR A 144 36.62 -40.26 -13.17
N LEU A 145 37.11 -39.57 -14.20
CA LEU A 145 37.80 -40.19 -15.32
C LEU A 145 39.06 -40.96 -14.86
N ASN A 146 39.85 -40.37 -13.97
CA ASN A 146 41.02 -41.00 -13.41
C ASN A 146 40.64 -42.26 -12.58
N PHE A 147 39.57 -42.17 -11.79
CA PHE A 147 39.05 -43.28 -11.03
C PHE A 147 38.53 -44.40 -11.95
N SER A 148 37.69 -44.08 -12.93
CA SER A 148 37.13 -45.00 -13.90
C SER A 148 38.25 -45.73 -14.68
N SER A 149 39.22 -44.97 -15.20
CA SER A 149 40.38 -45.52 -15.91
C SER A 149 41.22 -46.44 -15.03
N SER A 150 41.51 -46.04 -13.79
CA SER A 150 42.30 -46.87 -12.86
C SER A 150 41.55 -48.14 -12.44
N SER A 151 40.23 -48.03 -12.20
CA SER A 151 39.38 -49.18 -11.86
C SER A 151 39.29 -50.18 -13.02
N THR A 152 39.13 -49.69 -14.25
CA THR A 152 39.13 -50.50 -15.47
C THR A 152 40.46 -51.19 -15.66
N THR A 153 41.56 -50.45 -15.52
CA THR A 153 42.92 -51.03 -15.62
C THR A 153 43.16 -52.15 -14.57
N ALA A 154 42.71 -51.89 -13.33
CA ALA A 154 42.83 -52.90 -12.27
C ALA A 154 42.02 -54.19 -12.55
N SER A 155 40.77 -53.98 -13.06
CA SER A 155 39.90 -55.09 -13.45
C SER A 155 40.52 -55.96 -14.60
N LEU A 156 40.96 -55.24 -15.67
CA LEU A 156 41.60 -55.89 -16.82
C LEU A 156 42.86 -56.67 -16.40
N ASN A 157 43.72 -56.08 -15.58
CA ASN A 157 44.91 -56.74 -15.08
C ASN A 157 44.61 -58.02 -14.23
N SER A 158 43.55 -57.93 -13.42
CA SER A 158 43.07 -59.09 -12.64
C SER A 158 42.61 -60.25 -13.54
N GLU A 159 41.82 -59.91 -14.59
CA GLU A 159 41.33 -60.89 -15.55
C GLU A 159 42.46 -61.49 -16.38
N ILE A 160 43.38 -60.66 -16.89
CA ILE A 160 44.57 -61.10 -17.60
C ILE A 160 45.38 -62.05 -16.71
N SER A 161 45.61 -61.76 -15.44
CA SER A 161 46.33 -62.61 -14.50
C SER A 161 45.62 -63.91 -14.27
N ALA A 162 44.28 -63.92 -14.19
CA ALA A 162 43.51 -65.18 -14.06
C ALA A 162 43.58 -66.03 -15.32
N LEU A 163 43.54 -65.42 -16.52
CA LEU A 163 43.71 -66.14 -17.78
C LEU A 163 45.14 -66.72 -17.89
N GLN A 164 46.17 -65.95 -17.56
CA GLN A 164 47.55 -66.40 -17.55
C GLN A 164 47.79 -67.63 -16.61
N SER A 165 47.15 -67.60 -15.42
CA SER A 165 47.19 -68.71 -14.48
C SER A 165 46.53 -69.95 -15.08
N ARG A 166 45.41 -69.83 -15.77
CA ARG A 166 44.75 -70.93 -16.47
C ARG A 166 45.60 -71.48 -17.62
N VAL A 167 46.17 -70.55 -18.42
CA VAL A 167 47.13 -70.97 -19.49
C VAL A 167 48.28 -71.72 -18.95
N SER A 168 48.93 -71.29 -17.87
CA SER A 168 50.03 -71.98 -17.20
C SER A 168 49.63 -73.33 -16.70
N THR A 169 48.44 -73.52 -16.10
CA THR A 169 47.93 -74.78 -15.62
C THR A 169 47.69 -75.77 -16.78
N LEU A 170 47.06 -75.29 -17.85
CA LEU A 170 46.80 -76.09 -19.05
C LEU A 170 48.11 -76.48 -19.76
N GLN A 171 49.10 -75.59 -19.85
CA GLN A 171 50.41 -75.89 -20.39
C GLN A 171 51.12 -77.05 -19.60
N THR A 172 51.02 -76.97 -18.26
CA THR A 172 51.55 -77.98 -17.38
C THR A 172 50.84 -79.31 -17.60
N ASN A 173 49.52 -79.32 -17.72
CA ASN A 173 48.73 -80.53 -17.99
C ASN A 173 49.01 -81.08 -19.40
N SER A 174 49.10 -80.26 -20.42
CA SER A 174 49.44 -80.64 -21.79
C SER A 174 50.85 -81.28 -21.85
N ALA A 175 51.83 -80.72 -21.11
CA ALA A 175 53.15 -81.26 -21.00
C ALA A 175 53.14 -82.70 -20.33
N LYS A 176 52.34 -82.89 -19.26
CA LYS A 176 52.10 -84.16 -18.65
C LYS A 176 51.47 -85.18 -19.60
N LEU A 177 50.38 -84.76 -20.28
CA LEU A 177 49.71 -85.61 -21.28
C LEU A 177 50.65 -85.97 -22.39
N THR A 178 51.50 -85.10 -22.87
CA THR A 178 52.53 -85.36 -23.89
C THR A 178 53.51 -86.39 -23.41
N SER A 179 53.96 -86.34 -22.16
CA SER A 179 54.85 -87.34 -21.56
C SER A 179 54.17 -88.69 -21.38
N GLU A 180 52.89 -88.73 -21.02
CA GLU A 180 52.09 -89.93 -20.92
C GLU A 180 51.87 -90.58 -22.29
N ILE A 181 51.53 -89.82 -23.31
CA ILE A 181 51.38 -90.30 -24.69
C ILE A 181 52.67 -90.96 -25.21
N ALA A 182 53.85 -90.45 -24.84
CA ALA A 182 55.14 -90.96 -25.28
C ALA A 182 55.43 -92.40 -24.76
N VAL A 183 54.83 -92.76 -23.62
CA VAL A 183 55.06 -94.09 -22.97
C VAL A 183 53.95 -95.12 -23.33
N LEU A 184 52.79 -94.65 -23.83
CA LEU A 184 51.66 -95.54 -24.14
C LEU A 184 51.84 -96.28 -25.48
N PRO A 185 51.36 -97.55 -25.60
CA PRO A 185 51.44 -98.32 -26.83
C PRO A 185 50.71 -97.68 -27.97
N THR A 186 51.26 -97.76 -29.20
CA THR A 186 50.77 -97.00 -30.39
C THR A 186 49.32 -97.29 -30.78
N ASN A 187 48.76 -98.44 -30.45
CA ASN A 187 47.41 -98.89 -30.78
C ASN A 187 46.45 -98.94 -29.59
N SER A 188 46.75 -98.33 -28.47
CA SER A 188 45.90 -98.34 -27.26
C SER A 188 44.81 -97.27 -27.35
N THR A 189 43.59 -97.61 -26.91
CA THR A 189 42.48 -96.68 -26.74
C THR A 189 42.82 -95.51 -25.78
N GLN A 190 43.67 -95.82 -24.78
CA GLN A 190 44.20 -94.84 -23.81
C GLN A 190 45.03 -93.71 -24.50
N ARG A 191 45.87 -94.12 -25.49
CA ARG A 191 46.66 -93.16 -26.26
C ARG A 191 45.75 -92.24 -27.12
N ALA A 192 44.72 -92.83 -27.75
CA ALA A 192 43.77 -92.06 -28.57
C ALA A 192 42.98 -91.01 -27.71
N THR A 193 42.48 -91.41 -26.53
CA THR A 193 41.81 -90.51 -25.61
C THR A 193 42.75 -89.43 -25.05
N ALA A 194 44.01 -89.78 -24.74
CA ALA A 194 44.97 -88.75 -24.29
C ALA A 194 45.37 -87.78 -25.40
N GLN A 195 45.42 -88.23 -26.67
CA GLN A 195 45.63 -87.34 -27.82
C GLN A 195 44.46 -86.39 -28.06
N GLU A 196 43.22 -86.91 -28.01
CA GLU A 196 42.02 -86.09 -28.12
C GLU A 196 41.96 -85.03 -26.99
N GLN A 197 42.32 -85.36 -25.77
CA GLN A 197 42.42 -84.44 -24.65
C GLN A 197 43.50 -83.38 -24.90
N LEU A 198 44.68 -83.81 -25.42
CA LEU A 198 45.75 -82.84 -25.76
C LEU A 198 45.33 -81.84 -26.86
N ASP A 199 44.65 -82.35 -27.89
CA ASP A 199 44.10 -81.47 -28.95
C ASP A 199 43.06 -80.49 -28.38
N THR A 200 42.20 -80.93 -27.46
CA THR A 200 41.25 -80.10 -26.74
C THR A 200 41.95 -79.03 -25.89
N ASP A 201 43.02 -79.47 -25.15
CA ASP A 201 43.81 -78.51 -24.35
C ASP A 201 44.51 -77.45 -25.23
N HIS A 202 45.07 -77.87 -26.42
CA HIS A 202 45.67 -76.93 -27.37
C HIS A 202 44.65 -75.92 -27.94
N ASN A 203 43.47 -76.42 -28.30
CA ASN A 203 42.40 -75.49 -28.77
C ASN A 203 41.99 -74.53 -27.67
N THR A 204 41.85 -74.96 -26.44
CA THR A 204 41.54 -74.15 -25.27
C THR A 204 42.64 -73.13 -24.99
N LEU A 205 43.94 -73.56 -25.05
CA LEU A 205 45.09 -72.66 -24.91
C LEU A 205 45.08 -71.54 -25.98
N THR A 206 44.81 -71.94 -27.22
CA THR A 206 44.68 -70.93 -28.31
C THR A 206 43.56 -69.93 -28.04
N SER A 207 42.39 -70.39 -27.60
CA SER A 207 41.26 -69.53 -27.23
C SER A 207 41.60 -68.62 -26.06
N LEU A 208 42.20 -69.12 -24.99
CA LEU A 208 42.60 -68.32 -23.81
C LEU A 208 43.66 -67.28 -24.16
N ASN A 209 44.63 -67.62 -25.00
CA ASN A 209 45.64 -66.68 -25.46
C ASN A 209 45.04 -65.55 -26.31
N ASN A 210 44.10 -65.89 -27.19
CA ASN A 210 43.39 -64.89 -28.00
C ASN A 210 42.56 -63.99 -27.09
N GLN A 211 41.92 -64.52 -26.05
CA GLN A 211 41.18 -63.72 -25.07
C GLN A 211 42.15 -62.81 -24.28
N ALA A 212 43.26 -63.30 -23.83
CA ALA A 212 44.26 -62.52 -23.13
C ALA A 212 44.83 -61.39 -24.02
N ALA A 213 45.13 -61.73 -25.31
CA ALA A 213 45.60 -60.71 -26.27
C ALA A 213 44.59 -59.62 -26.54
N ALA A 214 43.30 -59.95 -26.61
CA ALA A 214 42.22 -58.94 -26.74
C ALA A 214 42.16 -58.02 -25.51
N LEU A 215 42.21 -58.56 -24.29
CA LEU A 215 42.25 -57.80 -23.06
C LEU A 215 43.50 -56.93 -22.92
N ILE A 216 44.68 -57.43 -23.40
CA ILE A 216 45.91 -56.64 -23.44
C ILE A 216 45.78 -55.43 -24.44
N ALA A 217 45.10 -55.67 -25.56
CA ALA A 217 44.82 -54.59 -26.50
C ALA A 217 43.87 -53.49 -25.90
N ASP A 218 42.84 -53.95 -25.16
CA ASP A 218 41.95 -53.02 -24.41
C ASP A 218 42.72 -52.27 -23.30
N LEU A 219 43.71 -52.94 -22.67
CA LEU A 219 44.55 -52.29 -21.65
C LEU A 219 45.45 -51.19 -22.23
N ALA A 220 45.79 -51.23 -23.53
CA ALA A 220 46.58 -50.19 -24.20
C ALA A 220 45.79 -48.88 -24.38
N ASN A 221 44.44 -48.96 -24.34
CA ASN A 221 43.56 -47.80 -24.41
C ASN A 221 42.45 -47.86 -23.36
N PRO A 222 42.76 -47.72 -22.06
CA PRO A 222 41.79 -47.85 -20.98
C PRO A 222 40.94 -46.59 -20.88
N SER A 223 40.14 -46.29 -21.89
CA SER A 223 39.31 -45.06 -21.89
C SER A 223 37.96 -45.36 -21.23
N GLY A 224 37.82 -44.95 -19.96
CA GLY A 224 36.52 -44.91 -19.27
C GLY A 224 35.60 -43.77 -19.71
N GLY A 225 36.04 -42.99 -20.71
CA GLY A 225 35.30 -41.85 -21.22
C GLY A 225 36.16 -40.61 -21.51
N SER A 226 35.53 -39.51 -21.91
CA SER A 226 36.23 -38.26 -22.20
C SER A 226 35.40 -37.04 -21.77
N ILE A 227 36.04 -35.92 -21.45
CA ILE A 227 35.35 -34.65 -21.21
C ILE A 227 34.95 -34.07 -22.56
N ILE A 228 33.62 -33.95 -22.77
CA ILE A 228 33.07 -33.32 -23.98
C ILE A 228 33.04 -31.81 -23.85
N SER A 229 32.66 -31.32 -22.64
CA SER A 229 32.58 -29.89 -22.34
C SER A 229 33.24 -29.62 -21.00
N ASN A 230 34.23 -28.73 -21.00
CA ASN A 230 34.84 -28.22 -19.80
C ASN A 230 33.89 -27.32 -19.02
N ALA A 231 33.97 -27.33 -17.71
CA ALA A 231 33.21 -26.41 -16.88
C ALA A 231 33.67 -24.98 -17.10
N THR A 232 32.76 -24.12 -17.52
CA THR A 232 33.02 -22.69 -17.69
C THR A 232 32.43 -21.88 -16.52
N PRO A 233 33.11 -20.82 -16.07
CA PRO A 233 32.59 -19.94 -15.03
C PRO A 233 31.25 -19.31 -15.46
N PRO A 234 30.17 -19.45 -14.70
CA PRO A 234 28.85 -18.92 -15.05
C PRO A 234 28.84 -17.39 -14.99
N LEU A 235 28.13 -16.74 -15.93
CA LEU A 235 28.02 -15.27 -15.99
C LEU A 235 27.15 -14.71 -14.87
N LYS A 236 26.14 -15.46 -14.40
CA LYS A 236 25.17 -15.05 -13.38
C LYS A 236 25.12 -16.07 -12.24
N ALA A 237 24.76 -15.60 -11.05
CA ALA A 237 24.49 -16.49 -9.94
C ALA A 237 23.23 -17.33 -10.22
N THR A 238 23.25 -18.60 -9.85
CA THR A 238 22.12 -19.52 -10.01
C THR A 238 21.08 -19.28 -8.91
N SER A 239 21.54 -18.93 -7.71
CA SER A 239 20.71 -18.63 -6.55
C SER A 239 21.29 -17.42 -5.78
N PRO A 240 20.44 -16.57 -5.19
CA PRO A 240 19.00 -16.51 -5.33
C PRO A 240 18.57 -15.92 -6.68
N LYS A 241 17.40 -16.31 -7.18
CA LYS A 241 16.83 -15.76 -8.44
C LYS A 241 16.27 -14.37 -8.17
N ALA A 242 16.92 -13.33 -8.71
CA ALA A 242 16.55 -11.91 -8.53
C ALA A 242 15.07 -11.64 -8.85
N ALA A 243 14.57 -12.17 -9.97
CA ALA A 243 13.19 -11.95 -10.39
C ALA A 243 12.15 -12.46 -9.38
N LEU A 244 12.42 -13.60 -8.74
CA LEU A 244 11.52 -14.19 -7.75
C LEU A 244 11.52 -13.36 -6.46
N ILE A 245 12.70 -12.97 -5.95
CA ILE A 245 12.80 -12.22 -4.70
C ILE A 245 12.23 -10.81 -4.87
N VAL A 246 12.61 -10.11 -5.93
CA VAL A 246 12.13 -8.74 -6.18
C VAL A 246 10.63 -8.76 -6.48
N GLY A 247 10.18 -9.74 -7.27
CA GLY A 247 8.75 -9.91 -7.58
C GLY A 247 7.90 -10.22 -6.34
N SER A 248 8.36 -11.15 -5.49
CA SER A 248 7.64 -11.48 -4.25
C SER A 248 7.63 -10.33 -3.26
N GLY A 249 8.71 -9.55 -3.14
CA GLY A 249 8.77 -8.36 -2.29
C GLY A 249 7.82 -7.26 -2.75
N LEU A 250 7.73 -7.02 -4.06
CA LEU A 250 6.77 -6.08 -4.63
C LEU A 250 5.33 -6.53 -4.39
N LEU A 251 5.01 -7.79 -4.63
CA LEU A 251 3.67 -8.34 -4.41
C LEU A 251 3.26 -8.28 -2.94
N ALA A 252 4.15 -8.70 -2.04
CA ALA A 252 3.92 -8.62 -0.60
C ALA A 252 3.72 -7.16 -0.14
N GLY A 253 4.55 -6.24 -0.63
CA GLY A 253 4.42 -4.81 -0.34
C GLY A 253 3.10 -4.24 -0.84
N LEU A 254 2.64 -4.64 -2.02
CA LEU A 254 1.36 -4.21 -2.58
C LEU A 254 0.16 -4.75 -1.78
N LEU A 255 0.18 -6.02 -1.40
CA LEU A 255 -0.86 -6.63 -0.57
C LEU A 255 -0.94 -5.97 0.82
N LEU A 256 0.21 -5.78 1.48
CA LEU A 256 0.28 -5.10 2.76
C LEU A 256 -0.16 -3.63 2.65
N GLY A 257 0.19 -2.96 1.55
CA GLY A 257 -0.25 -1.60 1.26
C GLY A 257 -1.77 -1.49 1.07
N LEU A 258 -2.39 -2.45 0.39
CA LEU A 258 -3.85 -2.55 0.26
C LEU A 258 -4.52 -2.74 1.63
N ILE A 259 -4.03 -3.69 2.42
CA ILE A 259 -4.57 -3.94 3.78
C ILE A 259 -4.43 -2.68 4.64
N ALA A 260 -3.25 -2.06 4.67
CA ALA A 260 -3.00 -0.83 5.42
C ALA A 260 -3.91 0.32 4.96
N GLY A 261 -4.08 0.50 3.64
CA GLY A 261 -4.99 1.48 3.06
C GLY A 261 -6.44 1.28 3.52
N PHE A 262 -6.90 0.05 3.52
CA PHE A 262 -8.25 -0.31 3.99
C PHE A 262 -8.42 -0.08 5.50
N VAL A 263 -7.46 -0.49 6.31
CA VAL A 263 -7.50 -0.30 7.77
C VAL A 263 -7.51 1.18 8.13
N VAL A 264 -6.68 1.99 7.48
CA VAL A 264 -6.63 3.44 7.71
C VAL A 264 -7.92 4.11 7.25
N ASP A 265 -8.49 3.72 6.10
CA ASP A 265 -9.77 4.28 5.63
C ASP A 265 -10.95 3.88 6.53
N ARG A 266 -10.96 2.65 7.05
CA ARG A 266 -11.99 2.18 7.99
C ARG A 266 -11.93 2.87 9.36
N ARG A 267 -10.75 3.35 9.78
CA ARG A 267 -10.57 4.17 10.99
C ARG A 267 -10.93 5.64 10.80
N ASP A 268 -11.03 6.09 9.57
CA ASP A 268 -11.37 7.48 9.24
C ASP A 268 -12.90 7.67 9.27
N ARG A 269 -13.42 8.11 10.42
CA ARG A 269 -14.85 8.32 10.69
C ARG A 269 -15.37 9.68 10.23
N ARG A 270 -14.73 10.33 9.26
CA ARG A 270 -15.15 11.62 8.74
C ARG A 270 -16.36 11.48 7.85
N ILE A 271 -17.36 12.32 8.08
CA ILE A 271 -18.57 12.37 7.25
C ILE A 271 -18.21 13.00 5.90
N ARG A 272 -18.55 12.32 4.84
CA ARG A 272 -18.25 12.72 3.47
C ARG A 272 -19.47 12.83 2.57
N GLY A 273 -20.59 12.27 3.00
CA GLY A 273 -21.84 12.31 2.25
C GLY A 273 -23.07 12.02 3.10
N PRO A 274 -24.26 12.14 2.52
CA PRO A 274 -25.51 11.92 3.25
C PRO A 274 -25.70 10.50 3.78
N ARG A 275 -25.11 9.49 3.12
CA ARG A 275 -25.26 8.08 3.52
C ARG A 275 -24.70 7.81 4.92
N GLU A 276 -23.58 8.43 5.26
CA GLU A 276 -22.95 8.26 6.58
C GLU A 276 -23.79 8.89 7.70
N ILE A 277 -24.57 9.94 7.39
CA ILE A 277 -25.51 10.57 8.34
C ILE A 277 -26.74 9.71 8.52
N ILE A 278 -27.28 9.14 7.44
CA ILE A 278 -28.43 8.22 7.49
C ILE A 278 -28.09 6.98 8.32
N GLN A 279 -26.85 6.49 8.27
CA GLN A 279 -26.37 5.39 9.11
C GLN A 279 -26.34 5.73 10.61
N LEU A 280 -26.35 7.02 10.96
CA LEU A 280 -26.47 7.50 12.34
C LEU A 280 -27.93 7.68 12.78
N ASP A 281 -28.87 7.20 11.97
CA ASP A 281 -30.33 7.34 12.20
C ASP A 281 -30.81 8.79 12.28
N MET A 282 -30.13 9.69 11.54
CA MET A 282 -30.45 11.11 11.50
C MET A 282 -31.02 11.51 10.14
N PRO A 283 -32.17 12.20 10.09
CA PRO A 283 -32.71 12.71 8.84
C PRO A 283 -31.81 13.80 8.25
N VAL A 284 -31.56 13.68 6.95
CA VAL A 284 -30.84 14.71 6.19
C VAL A 284 -31.86 15.62 5.52
N LEU A 285 -32.02 16.84 6.06
CA LEU A 285 -32.97 17.83 5.55
C LEU A 285 -32.46 18.45 4.24
N MET A 286 -31.15 18.67 4.15
CA MET A 286 -30.51 19.28 2.98
C MET A 286 -29.09 18.81 2.84
N SER A 287 -28.62 18.61 1.60
CA SER A 287 -27.22 18.33 1.28
C SER A 287 -26.77 19.17 0.10
N LEU A 288 -25.70 19.96 0.30
CA LEU A 288 -25.07 20.71 -0.77
C LEU A 288 -23.90 19.92 -1.39
N PRO A 289 -23.69 19.99 -2.72
CA PRO A 289 -22.61 19.29 -3.38
C PRO A 289 -21.24 19.78 -2.93
N LEU A 290 -20.35 18.84 -2.58
CA LEU A 290 -19.00 19.11 -2.07
C LEU A 290 -18.07 19.84 -3.07
N LYS A 291 -18.43 19.85 -4.36
CA LYS A 291 -17.62 20.50 -5.40
C LYS A 291 -18.15 21.90 -5.71
N LYS A 292 -17.25 22.90 -5.75
CA LYS A 292 -17.53 24.29 -6.15
C LYS A 292 -18.45 25.06 -5.17
N PHE A 293 -18.36 24.76 -3.87
CA PHE A 293 -19.07 25.52 -2.86
C PHE A 293 -18.44 26.90 -2.68
N LYS A 294 -19.28 27.95 -2.70
CA LYS A 294 -18.92 29.31 -2.32
C LYS A 294 -19.88 29.77 -1.24
N PRO A 295 -19.40 30.16 -0.06
CA PRO A 295 -20.24 30.61 1.05
C PRO A 295 -20.76 32.04 0.79
N THR A 296 -21.74 32.16 -0.08
CA THR A 296 -22.38 33.44 -0.42
C THR A 296 -23.87 33.36 -0.12
N LEU A 297 -24.49 34.54 0.17
CA LEU A 297 -25.93 34.59 0.31
C LEU A 297 -26.64 34.23 -0.99
N THR A 298 -27.71 33.45 -0.87
CA THR A 298 -28.53 33.01 -2.01
C THR A 298 -29.27 34.15 -2.71
N VAL A 299 -29.39 35.31 -2.06
CA VAL A 299 -29.91 36.55 -2.69
C VAL A 299 -29.06 36.97 -3.88
N SER A 300 -27.73 36.84 -3.76
CA SER A 300 -26.80 37.20 -4.84
C SER A 300 -26.88 36.28 -6.06
N ALA A 301 -27.42 35.06 -5.88
CA ALA A 301 -27.54 34.06 -6.95
C ALA A 301 -28.87 33.26 -6.84
N PRO A 302 -30.02 33.92 -7.16
CA PRO A 302 -31.36 33.33 -6.90
C PRO A 302 -31.64 32.02 -7.65
N ARG A 303 -30.95 31.78 -8.76
CA ARG A 303 -31.11 30.56 -9.58
C ARG A 303 -30.05 29.48 -9.30
N SER A 304 -29.20 29.68 -8.30
CA SER A 304 -28.17 28.70 -7.93
C SER A 304 -28.79 27.43 -7.35
N PRO A 305 -28.09 26.30 -7.45
CA PRO A 305 -28.50 25.06 -6.77
C PRO A 305 -28.66 25.24 -5.25
N ALA A 306 -27.79 26.05 -4.64
CA ALA A 306 -27.89 26.38 -3.21
C ALA A 306 -29.19 27.16 -2.90
N SER A 307 -29.58 28.16 -3.72
CA SER A 307 -30.82 28.88 -3.52
C SER A 307 -32.06 27.98 -3.58
N ARG A 308 -32.06 27.01 -4.49
CA ARG A 308 -33.16 26.03 -4.58
C ARG A 308 -33.19 25.11 -3.35
N ALA A 309 -32.02 24.61 -2.92
CA ALA A 309 -31.93 23.76 -1.75
C ALA A 309 -32.37 24.47 -0.45
N PHE A 310 -32.02 25.76 -0.26
CA PHE A 310 -32.52 26.51 0.88
C PHE A 310 -34.02 26.84 0.79
N ALA A 311 -34.57 27.08 -0.42
CA ALA A 311 -36.00 27.22 -0.60
C ALA A 311 -36.76 25.94 -0.27
N GLU A 312 -36.22 24.79 -0.65
CA GLU A 312 -36.77 23.47 -0.30
C GLU A 312 -36.68 23.21 1.21
N LEU A 313 -35.53 23.53 1.85
CA LEU A 313 -35.37 23.43 3.30
C LEU A 313 -36.40 24.33 4.03
N ALA A 314 -36.57 25.58 3.61
CA ALA A 314 -37.56 26.48 4.19
C ALA A 314 -39.00 25.93 4.04
N HIS A 315 -39.30 25.29 2.91
CA HIS A 315 -40.59 24.67 2.67
C HIS A 315 -40.83 23.46 3.58
N VAL A 316 -39.81 22.60 3.73
CA VAL A 316 -39.87 21.44 4.64
C VAL A 316 -40.07 21.88 6.08
N LEU A 317 -39.33 22.88 6.53
CA LEU A 317 -39.44 23.40 7.90
C LEU A 317 -40.83 24.04 8.13
N ASN A 318 -41.32 24.84 7.17
CA ASN A 318 -42.67 25.41 7.26
C ASN A 318 -43.79 24.33 7.33
N GLY A 319 -43.58 23.19 6.66
CA GLY A 319 -44.55 22.08 6.72
C GLY A 319 -44.41 21.19 7.97
N SER A 320 -43.25 21.19 8.59
CA SER A 320 -42.98 20.36 9.79
C SER A 320 -43.26 21.08 11.09
N LEU A 321 -43.19 22.40 11.09
CA LEU A 321 -43.45 23.29 12.21
C LEU A 321 -44.90 23.81 12.05
N GLY A 322 -45.62 23.93 13.14
CA GLY A 322 -47.01 24.38 13.15
C GLY A 322 -47.22 25.82 12.62
N GLU A 323 -48.44 26.30 12.73
CA GLU A 323 -48.80 27.68 12.28
C GLU A 323 -48.43 28.76 13.29
N GLU A 324 -47.98 28.41 14.49
CA GLU A 324 -47.58 29.34 15.55
C GLU A 324 -46.20 29.94 15.33
N HIS A 325 -45.81 30.89 16.18
CA HIS A 325 -44.48 31.49 16.17
C HIS A 325 -43.41 30.45 16.47
N GLN A 326 -42.41 30.33 15.60
CA GLN A 326 -41.43 29.24 15.63
C GLN A 326 -40.01 29.78 15.79
N VAL A 327 -39.31 29.23 16.76
CA VAL A 327 -37.88 29.49 17.01
C VAL A 327 -37.05 28.31 16.50
N ILE A 328 -36.26 28.56 15.47
CA ILE A 328 -35.42 27.55 14.81
C ILE A 328 -33.96 27.81 15.18
N LEU A 329 -33.39 26.93 15.98
CA LEU A 329 -31.98 27.00 16.31
C LEU A 329 -31.17 26.37 15.18
N VAL A 330 -30.09 27.02 14.74
CA VAL A 330 -29.13 26.51 13.79
C VAL A 330 -27.77 26.45 14.47
N THR A 331 -27.26 25.25 14.71
CA THR A 331 -25.99 25.05 15.38
C THR A 331 -25.12 24.05 14.64
N GLY A 332 -23.80 24.13 14.80
CA GLY A 332 -22.85 23.19 14.20
C GLY A 332 -22.58 21.98 15.10
N ALA A 333 -22.46 20.78 14.54
CA ALA A 333 -21.96 19.63 15.28
C ALA A 333 -20.50 19.83 15.74
N THR A 334 -19.72 20.62 14.99
CA THR A 334 -18.35 21.03 15.31
C THR A 334 -18.15 22.48 15.00
N GLY A 335 -17.16 23.12 15.62
CA GLY A 335 -16.83 24.53 15.34
C GLY A 335 -16.54 24.75 13.85
N GLY A 336 -17.11 25.83 13.31
CA GLY A 336 -17.00 26.20 11.91
C GLY A 336 -17.91 27.36 11.56
N ARG A 337 -17.95 27.74 10.29
CA ARG A 337 -18.76 28.85 9.76
C ARG A 337 -20.03 28.36 9.08
N GLY A 338 -20.26 27.05 9.10
CA GLY A 338 -21.41 26.43 8.44
C GLY A 338 -22.72 26.81 9.05
N ALA A 339 -22.81 26.92 10.38
CA ALA A 339 -24.02 27.36 11.08
C ALA A 339 -24.44 28.77 10.66
N SER A 340 -23.51 29.71 10.65
CA SER A 340 -23.77 31.10 10.17
C SER A 340 -24.27 31.11 8.73
N TYR A 341 -23.63 30.30 7.85
CA TYR A 341 -24.03 30.22 6.44
C TYR A 341 -25.45 29.65 6.28
N VAL A 342 -25.77 28.60 7.03
CA VAL A 342 -27.10 27.97 6.98
C VAL A 342 -28.15 28.88 7.58
N ALA A 343 -27.90 29.46 8.75
CA ALA A 343 -28.85 30.39 9.42
C ALA A 343 -29.18 31.58 8.54
N ALA A 344 -28.17 32.27 7.98
CA ALA A 344 -28.39 33.42 7.11
C ALA A 344 -29.19 33.08 5.85
N ASN A 345 -28.85 31.97 5.17
CA ASN A 345 -29.54 31.59 3.94
C ASN A 345 -30.94 31.01 4.19
N LEU A 346 -31.15 30.34 5.32
CA LEU A 346 -32.45 29.84 5.74
C LEU A 346 -33.39 31.04 6.05
N ALA A 347 -32.90 31.99 6.84
CA ALA A 347 -33.67 33.20 7.16
C ALA A 347 -34.06 34.00 5.89
N VAL A 348 -33.11 34.13 4.94
CA VAL A 348 -33.40 34.73 3.63
C VAL A 348 -34.43 33.93 2.84
N ALA A 349 -34.37 32.61 2.86
CA ALA A 349 -35.30 31.75 2.13
C ALA A 349 -36.71 31.81 2.74
N LEU A 350 -36.81 31.85 4.07
CA LEU A 350 -38.08 32.05 4.78
C LEU A 350 -38.66 33.42 4.48
N ALA A 351 -37.84 34.50 4.55
CA ALA A 351 -38.29 35.87 4.33
C ALA A 351 -38.78 36.16 2.90
N ARG A 352 -38.48 35.30 1.92
CA ARG A 352 -39.06 35.41 0.56
C ARG A 352 -40.54 35.04 0.50
N ASN A 353 -41.00 34.18 1.40
CA ASN A 353 -42.35 33.64 1.38
C ASN A 353 -43.17 34.04 2.60
N GLN A 354 -42.53 34.56 3.65
CA GLN A 354 -43.14 34.92 4.92
C GLN A 354 -42.70 36.35 5.28
N PRO A 355 -43.63 37.21 5.74
CA PRO A 355 -43.29 38.62 6.00
C PRO A 355 -42.47 38.82 7.27
N ASP A 356 -42.72 38.10 8.32
CA ASP A 356 -42.19 38.41 9.65
C ASP A 356 -41.11 37.38 10.06
N VAL A 357 -39.91 37.51 9.47
CA VAL A 357 -38.74 36.66 9.76
C VAL A 357 -37.65 37.48 10.44
N MET A 358 -37.12 36.92 11.52
CA MET A 358 -36.03 37.50 12.28
C MET A 358 -34.84 36.54 12.32
N LEU A 359 -33.63 37.07 12.21
CA LEU A 359 -32.38 36.32 12.33
C LEU A 359 -31.61 36.88 13.53
N VAL A 360 -31.34 36.05 14.50
CA VAL A 360 -30.58 36.36 15.72
C VAL A 360 -29.21 35.72 15.65
N CYS A 361 -28.16 36.53 15.75
CA CYS A 361 -26.77 36.05 15.74
C CYS A 361 -26.30 35.85 17.19
N ALA A 362 -26.46 34.66 17.72
CA ALA A 362 -26.07 34.31 19.09
C ALA A 362 -24.70 33.58 19.20
N ASP A 363 -23.98 33.39 18.09
CA ASP A 363 -22.55 33.07 18.12
C ASP A 363 -21.75 34.38 18.22
N LEU A 364 -21.52 34.86 19.44
CA LEU A 364 -20.95 36.18 19.69
C LEU A 364 -19.51 36.32 19.21
N GLU A 365 -18.75 35.22 19.18
CA GLU A 365 -17.34 35.21 18.78
C GLU A 365 -17.12 34.81 17.32
N GLY A 366 -17.95 33.91 16.80
CA GLY A 366 -17.75 33.26 15.51
C GLY A 366 -18.67 33.67 14.39
N SER A 367 -19.71 34.46 14.67
CA SER A 367 -20.69 34.86 13.66
C SER A 367 -20.08 35.72 12.55
N VAL A 368 -20.36 35.29 11.32
CA VAL A 368 -19.97 36.01 10.10
C VAL A 368 -21.18 36.65 9.42
N ILE A 369 -22.35 36.54 10.01
CA ILE A 369 -23.64 36.94 9.40
C ILE A 369 -23.68 38.43 9.13
N ALA A 370 -23.26 39.30 10.08
CA ALA A 370 -23.26 40.74 9.90
C ALA A 370 -22.53 41.16 8.61
N GLY A 371 -21.34 40.57 8.36
CA GLY A 371 -20.59 40.78 7.14
C GLY A 371 -21.27 40.19 5.89
N MET A 372 -21.94 39.05 6.02
CA MET A 372 -22.65 38.42 4.90
C MET A 372 -23.86 39.24 4.45
N VAL A 373 -24.61 39.84 5.38
CA VAL A 373 -25.79 40.65 5.09
C VAL A 373 -25.45 42.12 4.86
N GLY A 374 -24.19 42.51 5.01
CA GLY A 374 -23.71 43.86 4.76
C GLY A 374 -24.10 44.87 5.85
N LEU A 375 -24.33 44.41 7.06
CA LEU A 375 -24.61 45.26 8.21
C LEU A 375 -23.29 45.70 8.87
N PRO A 376 -23.17 46.98 9.25
CA PRO A 376 -22.02 47.46 10.01
C PRO A 376 -22.08 46.94 11.45
N GLN A 377 -20.91 46.90 12.11
CA GLN A 377 -20.87 46.64 13.55
C GLN A 377 -21.64 47.73 14.31
N GLY A 378 -22.30 47.32 15.38
CA GLY A 378 -23.09 48.20 16.22
C GLY A 378 -23.86 47.43 17.27
N PRO A 379 -24.66 48.09 18.11
CA PRO A 379 -25.42 47.42 19.15
C PRO A 379 -26.22 46.24 18.62
N GLY A 380 -26.35 45.20 19.41
CA GLY A 380 -26.99 43.94 19.01
C GLY A 380 -27.44 43.09 20.19
N LEU A 381 -27.23 41.81 20.12
CA LEU A 381 -27.71 40.82 21.08
C LEU A 381 -27.15 41.09 22.49
N THR A 382 -25.85 41.40 22.61
CA THR A 382 -25.22 41.64 23.92
C THR A 382 -25.88 42.83 24.66
N GLU A 383 -26.17 43.93 23.98
CA GLU A 383 -26.83 45.10 24.57
C GLU A 383 -28.31 44.83 24.92
N ALA A 384 -28.98 43.99 24.12
CA ALA A 384 -30.35 43.56 24.41
C ALA A 384 -30.39 42.62 25.64
N LEU A 385 -29.50 41.63 25.75
CA LEU A 385 -29.43 40.76 26.91
C LEU A 385 -29.03 41.49 28.18
N ALA A 386 -28.18 42.51 28.09
CA ALA A 386 -27.83 43.37 29.21
C ALA A 386 -28.99 44.34 29.63
N GLY A 387 -30.09 44.34 28.90
CA GLY A 387 -31.23 45.23 29.17
C GLY A 387 -30.95 46.73 28.90
N GLN A 388 -29.89 47.02 28.14
CA GLN A 388 -29.51 48.41 27.82
C GLN A 388 -30.35 48.96 26.67
N LEU A 389 -30.74 48.11 25.73
CA LEU A 389 -31.57 48.43 24.56
C LEU A 389 -32.68 47.41 24.41
N THR A 390 -33.79 47.82 23.86
CA THR A 390 -34.89 46.91 23.51
C THR A 390 -34.56 46.12 22.26
N PRO A 391 -35.15 44.93 22.05
CA PRO A 391 -34.96 44.12 20.84
C PRO A 391 -35.24 44.91 19.54
N ASP A 392 -36.21 45.80 19.53
CA ASP A 392 -36.55 46.63 18.38
C ASP A 392 -35.43 47.65 18.05
N GLU A 393 -34.78 48.22 19.07
CA GLU A 393 -33.70 49.21 18.88
C GLU A 393 -32.43 48.58 18.31
N VAL A 394 -32.15 47.31 18.63
CA VAL A 394 -30.97 46.56 18.11
C VAL A 394 -31.25 45.84 16.79
N CYS A 395 -32.53 45.74 16.43
CA CYS A 395 -32.99 45.10 15.21
C CYS A 395 -32.72 45.96 13.98
N ARG A 396 -32.08 45.38 12.96
CA ARG A 396 -31.69 46.07 11.73
C ARG A 396 -32.18 45.34 10.50
N GLN A 397 -32.52 46.13 9.47
CA GLN A 397 -32.96 45.59 8.20
C GLN A 397 -31.85 45.75 7.14
N PRO A 398 -31.26 44.66 6.62
CA PRO A 398 -30.23 44.76 5.61
C PRO A 398 -30.81 45.19 4.27
N ALA A 399 -30.10 46.08 3.57
CA ALA A 399 -30.54 46.58 2.26
C ALA A 399 -30.45 45.50 1.18
N GLY A 400 -31.46 45.47 0.29
CA GLY A 400 -31.46 44.55 -0.87
C GLY A 400 -31.76 43.08 -0.54
N ILE A 401 -32.18 42.79 0.67
CA ILE A 401 -32.69 41.49 1.10
C ILE A 401 -34.22 41.60 1.27
N PRO A 402 -35.02 40.53 1.05
CA PRO A 402 -36.44 40.52 1.42
C PRO A 402 -36.63 40.99 2.86
N PRO A 403 -37.84 41.36 3.30
CA PRO A 403 -38.05 41.91 4.64
C PRO A 403 -37.58 40.94 5.74
N LEU A 404 -36.28 40.98 6.00
CA LEU A 404 -35.58 40.21 7.01
C LEU A 404 -35.07 41.19 8.07
N ARG A 405 -35.42 40.95 9.31
CA ARG A 405 -34.86 41.64 10.46
C ARG A 405 -33.70 40.86 11.05
N VAL A 406 -32.62 41.53 11.40
CA VAL A 406 -31.39 40.89 11.89
C VAL A 406 -30.93 41.58 13.18
N ILE A 407 -30.72 40.79 14.21
CA ILE A 407 -30.04 41.17 15.44
C ILE A 407 -28.60 40.64 15.33
N THR A 408 -27.64 41.57 15.25
CA THR A 408 -26.20 41.25 15.18
C THR A 408 -25.66 40.88 16.56
N PRO A 409 -24.45 40.30 16.70
CA PRO A 409 -23.92 39.89 18.02
C PRO A 409 -23.87 41.04 19.05
N GLY A 410 -23.57 42.26 18.61
CA GLY A 410 -23.37 43.40 19.49
C GLY A 410 -21.93 43.91 19.49
N THR A 411 -21.64 44.87 20.35
CA THR A 411 -20.32 45.50 20.48
C THR A 411 -19.68 45.31 21.85
N GLU A 412 -20.45 44.93 22.84
CA GLU A 412 -19.93 44.64 24.18
C GLU A 412 -19.24 43.28 24.23
N ALA A 413 -18.23 43.18 25.08
CA ALA A 413 -17.57 41.90 25.30
C ALA A 413 -18.54 40.96 26.02
N SER A 414 -18.73 39.77 25.44
CA SER A 414 -19.54 38.72 26.04
C SER A 414 -18.99 38.31 27.39
N THR A 415 -19.86 38.22 28.38
CA THR A 415 -19.56 37.62 29.69
C THR A 415 -20.32 36.31 29.85
N ALA A 416 -19.83 35.44 30.74
CA ALA A 416 -20.48 34.13 30.98
C ALA A 416 -21.92 34.27 31.53
N ASP A 417 -22.30 35.47 32.02
CA ASP A 417 -23.62 35.76 32.55
C ASP A 417 -24.62 36.25 31.50
N ASP A 418 -24.20 36.53 30.25
CA ASP A 418 -25.06 37.08 29.22
C ASP A 418 -26.11 36.04 28.74
N PHE A 419 -25.77 34.75 28.72
CA PHE A 419 -26.67 33.67 28.32
C PHE A 419 -27.42 33.03 29.48
N ARG A 420 -27.91 33.85 30.42
CA ARG A 420 -28.76 33.31 31.49
C ARG A 420 -30.14 32.91 30.90
N GLN A 421 -30.66 31.79 31.41
CA GLN A 421 -31.93 31.23 30.90
C GLN A 421 -33.08 32.25 30.96
N ASP A 422 -33.22 32.96 32.07
CA ASP A 422 -34.26 33.96 32.25
C ASP A 422 -34.17 35.14 31.25
N ALA A 423 -32.95 35.56 30.92
CA ALA A 423 -32.71 36.63 29.95
C ALA A 423 -33.04 36.17 28.52
N ILE A 424 -32.67 34.95 28.17
CA ILE A 424 -32.97 34.34 26.87
C ILE A 424 -34.46 34.10 26.71
N ASP A 425 -35.13 33.56 27.73
CA ASP A 425 -36.57 33.29 27.69
C ASP A 425 -37.36 34.57 27.56
N MET A 426 -36.96 35.65 28.23
CA MET A 426 -37.57 36.95 28.13
C MET A 426 -37.37 37.57 26.73
N LEU A 427 -36.14 37.51 26.20
CA LEU A 427 -35.83 37.97 24.86
C LEU A 427 -36.62 37.21 23.79
N ILE A 428 -36.61 35.90 23.83
CA ILE A 428 -37.31 35.04 22.86
C ILE A 428 -38.83 35.26 22.96
N GLY A 429 -39.38 35.47 24.17
CA GLY A 429 -40.78 35.82 24.39
C GLY A 429 -41.17 37.09 23.68
N ASP A 430 -40.37 38.17 23.85
CA ASP A 430 -40.60 39.45 23.19
C ASP A 430 -40.43 39.35 21.66
N LEU A 431 -39.47 38.58 21.18
CA LEU A 431 -39.27 38.37 19.74
C LEU A 431 -40.43 37.58 19.09
N ARG A 432 -41.08 36.65 19.83
CA ARG A 432 -42.26 35.91 19.36
C ARG A 432 -43.45 36.85 19.05
N ASP A 433 -43.60 37.92 19.80
CA ASP A 433 -44.67 38.88 19.55
C ASP A 433 -44.48 39.68 18.24
N HIS A 434 -43.22 39.70 17.75
CA HIS A 434 -42.83 40.53 16.59
C HIS A 434 -42.46 39.71 15.35
N ALA A 435 -42.21 38.42 15.45
CA ALA A 435 -41.80 37.59 14.32
C ALA A 435 -42.48 36.23 14.33
N ARG A 436 -42.90 35.77 13.14
CA ARG A 436 -43.41 34.41 12.95
C ARG A 436 -42.30 33.34 12.97
N TYR A 437 -41.18 33.68 12.34
CA TYR A 437 -40.01 32.81 12.32
C TYR A 437 -38.81 33.54 12.92
N ILE A 438 -38.22 32.94 13.94
CA ILE A 438 -37.01 33.43 14.56
C ILE A 438 -35.93 32.38 14.31
N VAL A 439 -34.98 32.68 13.43
CA VAL A 439 -33.82 31.83 13.16
C VAL A 439 -32.70 32.27 14.07
N VAL A 440 -32.28 31.44 14.99
CA VAL A 440 -31.20 31.71 15.94
C VAL A 440 -29.94 30.97 15.48
N GLU A 441 -28.91 31.72 15.10
CA GLU A 441 -27.57 31.17 14.92
C GLU A 441 -26.94 30.97 16.29
N ALA A 442 -26.53 29.77 16.59
CA ALA A 442 -25.84 29.45 17.84
C ALA A 442 -24.40 28.98 17.60
N PRO A 443 -23.52 29.10 18.61
CA PRO A 443 -22.23 28.46 18.61
C PRO A 443 -22.37 26.93 18.38
N SER A 444 -21.27 26.26 18.00
CA SER A 444 -21.33 24.81 17.85
C SER A 444 -21.60 24.12 19.19
N VAL A 445 -22.23 22.95 19.15
CA VAL A 445 -22.56 22.16 20.36
C VAL A 445 -21.34 21.88 21.23
N VAL A 446 -20.14 21.81 20.62
CA VAL A 446 -18.88 21.58 21.36
C VAL A 446 -18.21 22.85 21.88
N SER A 447 -18.73 24.06 21.55
CA SER A 447 -18.08 25.33 21.90
C SER A 447 -18.34 25.76 23.34
N GLY A 448 -19.47 25.39 23.93
CA GLY A 448 -19.78 25.81 25.30
C GLY A 448 -21.23 25.57 25.73
N PRO A 449 -21.59 25.99 26.94
CA PRO A 449 -22.93 25.80 27.52
C PRO A 449 -23.99 26.69 26.89
N ASP A 450 -23.61 27.80 26.25
CA ASP A 450 -24.53 28.84 25.73
C ASP A 450 -25.52 28.25 24.71
N VAL A 451 -25.06 27.29 23.90
CA VAL A 451 -25.91 26.57 22.95
C VAL A 451 -27.05 25.81 23.65
N TYR A 452 -26.85 25.34 24.90
CA TYR A 452 -27.89 24.57 25.61
C TYR A 452 -29.01 25.48 26.09
N THR A 453 -28.68 26.70 26.55
CA THR A 453 -29.65 27.71 26.93
C THR A 453 -30.50 28.11 25.73
N LEU A 454 -29.84 28.38 24.59
CA LEU A 454 -30.54 28.72 23.35
C LEU A 454 -31.39 27.56 22.81
N ALA A 455 -30.88 26.33 22.94
CA ALA A 455 -31.60 25.13 22.49
C ALA A 455 -32.86 24.86 23.34
N HIS A 456 -32.84 25.20 24.62
CA HIS A 456 -33.99 25.07 25.49
C HIS A 456 -35.11 26.01 25.09
N ALA A 457 -34.78 27.21 24.66
CA ALA A 457 -35.74 28.23 24.21
C ALA A 457 -36.23 28.04 22.76
N ALA A 458 -35.64 27.08 22.02
CA ALA A 458 -35.96 26.80 20.63
C ALA A 458 -37.02 25.70 20.49
N ASP A 459 -37.94 25.88 19.51
CA ASP A 459 -38.98 24.88 19.19
C ASP A 459 -38.38 23.74 18.34
N ALA A 460 -37.33 24.03 17.57
CA ALA A 460 -36.67 23.06 16.71
C ALA A 460 -35.21 23.40 16.50
N THR A 461 -34.39 22.37 16.35
CA THR A 461 -32.97 22.51 16.07
C THR A 461 -32.58 21.87 14.72
N VAL A 462 -31.81 22.57 13.94
CA VAL A 462 -31.17 22.14 12.71
C VAL A 462 -29.67 21.99 12.98
N LEU A 463 -29.16 20.76 12.88
CA LEU A 463 -27.76 20.46 13.13
C LEU A 463 -26.95 20.55 11.84
N VAL A 464 -25.93 21.39 11.81
CA VAL A 464 -25.10 21.63 10.64
C VAL A 464 -23.84 20.78 10.69
N ILE A 465 -23.56 20.07 9.60
CA ILE A 465 -22.43 19.15 9.43
C ILE A 465 -21.54 19.67 8.29
N GLU A 466 -20.30 19.97 8.59
CA GLU A 466 -19.30 20.40 7.61
C GLU A 466 -18.45 19.21 7.13
N ALA A 467 -18.68 18.75 5.89
CA ALA A 467 -17.90 17.66 5.30
C ALA A 467 -16.63 18.18 4.59
N PRO A 468 -15.49 17.49 4.67
CA PRO A 468 -15.19 16.28 5.44
C PRO A 468 -14.57 16.57 6.83
N ARG A 469 -14.87 17.72 7.44
CA ARG A 469 -14.27 18.16 8.72
C ARG A 469 -14.86 17.41 9.90
N THR A 470 -16.19 17.30 9.94
CA THR A 470 -16.94 16.67 11.03
C THR A 470 -16.83 15.15 10.99
N ARG A 471 -16.68 14.52 12.15
CA ARG A 471 -16.65 13.06 12.32
C ARG A 471 -18.01 12.54 12.76
N SER A 472 -18.30 11.27 12.48
CA SER A 472 -19.52 10.62 12.96
C SER A 472 -19.67 10.66 14.49
N ASP A 473 -18.55 10.51 15.21
CA ASP A 473 -18.53 10.58 16.67
C ASP A 473 -18.96 11.97 17.17
N ASP A 474 -18.53 13.04 16.48
CA ASP A 474 -18.88 14.43 16.83
C ASP A 474 -20.39 14.68 16.65
N VAL A 475 -20.97 14.15 15.56
CA VAL A 475 -22.41 14.27 15.31
C VAL A 475 -23.21 13.50 16.37
N THR A 476 -22.80 12.26 16.66
CA THR A 476 -23.45 11.46 17.69
C THR A 476 -23.39 12.14 19.05
N ALA A 477 -22.25 12.70 19.43
CA ALA A 477 -22.10 13.43 20.68
C ALA A 477 -22.98 14.68 20.72
N ALA A 478 -23.00 15.46 19.63
CA ALA A 478 -23.84 16.67 19.54
C ALA A 478 -25.33 16.33 19.69
N VAL A 479 -25.82 15.32 18.99
CA VAL A 479 -27.21 14.86 19.10
C VAL A 479 -27.55 14.37 20.50
N GLN A 480 -26.65 13.59 21.12
CA GLN A 480 -26.85 13.12 22.49
C GLN A 480 -26.88 14.29 23.51
N GLN A 481 -26.04 15.29 23.32
CA GLN A 481 -26.02 16.48 24.18
C GLN A 481 -27.31 17.28 24.06
N LEU A 482 -27.77 17.56 22.83
CA LEU A 482 -29.04 18.26 22.57
C LEU A 482 -30.24 17.44 23.09
N GLY A 483 -30.22 16.12 22.92
CA GLY A 483 -31.27 15.22 23.44
C GLY A 483 -31.38 15.23 24.97
N ARG A 484 -30.27 15.44 25.71
CA ARG A 484 -30.29 15.51 27.20
C ARG A 484 -31.06 16.71 27.73
N ILE A 485 -31.14 17.78 26.97
CA ILE A 485 -31.89 19.00 27.33
C ILE A 485 -33.30 19.01 26.75
N GLY A 486 -33.73 17.90 26.11
CA GLY A 486 -35.08 17.75 25.58
C GLY A 486 -35.36 18.49 24.28
N THR A 487 -34.31 19.01 23.61
CA THR A 487 -34.45 19.75 22.36
C THR A 487 -34.76 18.81 21.19
N VAL A 488 -35.72 19.18 20.35
CA VAL A 488 -36.10 18.44 19.15
C VAL A 488 -35.14 18.74 18.01
N VAL A 489 -34.26 17.79 17.68
CA VAL A 489 -33.42 17.90 16.49
C VAL A 489 -34.22 17.42 15.28
N LEU A 490 -34.69 18.34 14.42
CA LEU A 490 -35.47 18.03 13.22
C LEU A 490 -34.65 17.24 12.19
N GLY A 491 -33.38 17.52 12.13
CA GLY A 491 -32.47 16.85 11.21
C GLY A 491 -31.18 17.62 10.95
N THR A 492 -30.48 17.17 9.93
CA THR A 492 -29.15 17.64 9.63
C THR A 492 -29.07 18.36 8.28
N VAL A 493 -28.21 19.36 8.22
CA VAL A 493 -27.82 20.05 6.98
C VAL A 493 -26.35 19.73 6.69
N LEU A 494 -26.09 19.03 5.60
CA LEU A 494 -24.75 18.70 5.15
C LEU A 494 -24.25 19.71 4.13
N LEU A 495 -23.13 20.33 4.44
CA LEU A 495 -22.48 21.27 3.52
C LEU A 495 -20.97 21.02 3.46
N PRO A 496 -20.31 21.44 2.34
CA PRO A 496 -18.86 21.45 2.28
C PRO A 496 -18.30 22.44 3.29
N SER A 497 -17.25 22.07 4.02
CA SER A 497 -16.58 22.99 4.93
C SER A 497 -16.12 24.25 4.17
N PRO A 498 -16.54 25.44 4.59
CA PRO A 498 -16.13 26.69 3.94
C PRO A 498 -14.65 27.02 4.10
N GLY A 499 -13.91 26.14 4.80
CA GLY A 499 -12.49 26.32 5.11
C GLY A 499 -12.26 27.24 6.31
N PRO A 500 -11.05 27.27 6.87
CA PRO A 500 -10.69 28.25 7.88
C PRO A 500 -10.72 29.65 7.26
N ALA A 501 -11.27 30.62 7.98
CA ALA A 501 -11.14 32.02 7.58
C ALA A 501 -9.65 32.38 7.51
N ALA A 502 -9.15 32.77 6.34
CA ALA A 502 -7.87 33.44 6.30
C ALA A 502 -8.04 34.75 7.11
N LYS A 503 -7.08 35.00 8.03
CA LYS A 503 -7.07 36.28 8.75
C LYS A 503 -7.02 37.39 7.70
N GLY A 504 -8.16 38.13 7.52
CA GLY A 504 -8.26 39.22 6.56
C GLY A 504 -9.00 38.92 5.25
N ASP A 505 -9.60 37.72 5.09
CA ASP A 505 -10.54 37.55 3.97
C ASP A 505 -11.73 38.47 4.14
N PRO A 506 -11.96 39.39 3.20
CA PRO A 506 -13.18 40.17 3.23
C PRO A 506 -14.34 39.19 3.07
N VAL A 507 -15.23 39.13 4.06
CA VAL A 507 -16.52 38.47 3.90
C VAL A 507 -17.13 39.07 2.61
N PRO A 508 -17.50 38.25 1.60
CA PRO A 508 -18.08 38.83 0.39
C PRO A 508 -19.37 39.54 0.77
N ALA A 509 -19.27 40.85 0.98
CA ALA A 509 -20.41 41.70 1.09
C ALA A 509 -21.27 41.52 -0.16
N LEU A 510 -22.59 41.63 -0.01
CA LEU A 510 -23.54 41.69 -1.11
C LEU A 510 -22.88 42.39 -2.29
N ALA A 511 -22.76 41.71 -3.42
CA ALA A 511 -22.33 42.33 -4.66
C ALA A 511 -23.44 43.28 -5.10
N GLY A 512 -23.51 44.45 -4.48
CA GLY A 512 -24.30 45.55 -4.96
C GLY A 512 -23.94 45.82 -6.42
N THR A 513 -24.91 46.12 -7.23
CA THR A 513 -24.71 46.50 -8.63
C THR A 513 -23.63 47.59 -8.69
N GLN A 514 -22.88 47.67 -9.77
CA GLN A 514 -21.85 48.74 -9.94
C GLN A 514 -22.39 50.15 -9.71
N ALA A 515 -23.72 50.34 -9.90
CA ALA A 515 -24.45 51.56 -9.63
C ALA A 515 -24.57 51.88 -8.13
N GLU A 516 -24.86 50.85 -7.28
CA GLU A 516 -24.94 51.01 -5.81
C GLU A 516 -23.58 51.27 -5.18
N ARG A 517 -22.53 50.64 -5.69
CA ARG A 517 -21.15 50.94 -5.25
C ARG A 517 -20.71 52.34 -5.59
N ARG A 518 -21.13 52.88 -6.73
CA ARG A 518 -20.90 54.30 -7.11
C ARG A 518 -21.70 55.26 -6.25
N ALA A 519 -22.97 54.95 -5.94
CA ALA A 519 -23.81 55.78 -5.05
C ALA A 519 -23.24 55.79 -3.61
N LEU A 520 -22.79 54.69 -3.06
CA LEU A 520 -22.13 54.60 -1.75
C LEU A 520 -20.78 55.34 -1.73
N ALA A 521 -19.99 55.26 -2.80
CA ALA A 521 -18.75 56.02 -2.92
C ALA A 521 -18.98 57.52 -3.02
N GLN A 522 -20.05 57.96 -3.75
CA GLN A 522 -20.45 59.36 -3.84
C GLN A 522 -21.02 59.90 -2.51
N ALA A 523 -21.80 59.09 -1.78
CA ALA A 523 -22.31 59.46 -0.45
C ALA A 523 -21.17 59.59 0.59
N ARG A 524 -20.12 58.77 0.51
CA ARG A 524 -18.93 58.89 1.36
C ARG A 524 -18.09 60.14 1.04
N HIS A 525 -18.02 60.56 -0.21
CA HIS A 525 -17.37 61.83 -0.59
C HIS A 525 -18.19 63.05 -0.22
N ALA A 526 -19.53 62.97 -0.16
CA ALA A 526 -20.40 64.03 0.27
C ALA A 526 -20.47 64.28 1.80
N ALA A 527 -20.05 63.25 2.58
CA ALA A 527 -20.04 63.26 4.05
C ALA A 527 -18.65 63.60 4.66
N ALA A 528 -17.71 64.08 3.88
CA ALA A 528 -16.44 64.56 4.43
C ALA A 528 -16.65 65.87 5.16
N PRO A 529 -16.27 66.05 6.45
CA PRO A 529 -16.47 67.30 7.16
C PRO A 529 -15.61 68.37 6.54
N VAL A 530 -16.26 69.58 6.28
CA VAL A 530 -15.61 70.83 5.96
C VAL A 530 -14.77 71.22 7.18
N ALA A 531 -13.45 71.01 7.13
CA ALA A 531 -12.55 71.55 8.12
C ALA A 531 -12.28 72.98 7.86
N ALA A 532 -12.47 73.77 8.89
CA ALA A 532 -12.41 75.25 8.98
C ALA A 532 -11.06 75.81 8.52
N ILE A 533 -11.21 76.94 7.80
CA ILE A 533 -10.16 77.91 7.48
C ILE A 533 -9.77 78.64 8.77
N GLY A 534 -8.46 78.79 9.03
CA GLY A 534 -8.02 79.87 9.96
C GLY A 534 -6.67 79.57 10.61
N GLY A 535 -5.68 80.44 10.27
CA GLY A 535 -4.58 80.78 11.16
C GLY A 535 -3.14 80.48 10.70
N GLU A 536 -2.58 81.55 10.07
CA GLU A 536 -1.12 81.75 9.91
C GLU A 536 -0.37 81.75 11.26
N ALA A 537 0.84 81.22 11.31
CA ALA A 537 2.07 81.89 11.77
C ALA A 537 3.24 80.93 11.85
N SER A 538 4.17 81.12 11.00
CA SER A 538 5.60 81.46 11.18
C SER A 538 6.40 80.70 12.21
N ASP A 539 7.48 80.23 11.72
CA ASP A 539 8.90 80.36 12.01
C ASP A 539 9.67 79.09 12.42
N ASP A 540 10.57 78.85 11.51
CA ASP A 540 12.04 78.58 11.73
C ASP A 540 12.49 77.67 12.90
N TRP A 541 13.16 76.66 12.61
CA TRP A 541 14.59 76.49 12.94
C TRP A 541 15.21 75.23 12.35
N ALA A 542 16.36 75.47 11.83
CA ALA A 542 17.37 74.78 11.12
C ALA A 542 17.96 73.50 11.75
N ALA A 543 18.39 72.69 10.84
CA ALA A 543 19.74 72.08 10.69
C ALA A 543 20.23 71.01 11.68
N GLY A 544 20.77 69.98 11.06
CA GLY A 544 21.93 69.24 11.54
C GLY A 544 21.63 67.76 11.86
N ASP A 545 22.06 66.90 11.15
CA ASP A 545 23.26 66.17 10.83
C ASP A 545 23.02 64.67 10.75
N LYS A 546 23.38 64.10 9.66
CA LYS A 546 23.80 62.71 9.54
C LYS A 546 25.23 62.58 10.12
N PRO A 547 25.75 61.42 10.51
CA PRO A 547 26.17 60.39 9.57
C PRO A 547 26.01 58.92 10.07
N ALA A 548 25.83 58.04 9.16
CA ALA A 548 26.69 57.07 8.50
C ALA A 548 27.44 56.05 9.37
N SER A 549 27.42 54.86 8.81
CA SER A 549 28.36 53.73 8.89
C SER A 549 28.01 52.64 9.94
N SER A 550 27.85 51.47 9.54
CA SER A 550 28.58 50.43 8.81
C SER A 550 28.95 49.28 9.71
N LEU A 551 28.71 48.10 9.14
CA LEU A 551 29.49 46.85 9.29
C LEU A 551 29.38 46.05 10.61
N LEU A 552 28.97 44.84 10.55
CA LEU A 552 29.74 43.60 10.50
C LEU A 552 28.87 42.41 11.01
N LYS A 553 28.71 41.46 10.15
CA LYS A 553 29.07 40.04 10.27
C LYS A 553 28.84 39.34 11.63
N GLY A 554 28.13 38.27 11.52
CA GLY A 554 28.04 37.10 12.40
C GLY A 554 27.08 36.10 11.77
#